data_0d364e4cb5d993019caecec4c92e8cc1
#
_entry.id   0d364e4cb5d993019caecec4c92e8cc1
#
_cell.length_a   1.000
_cell.length_b   1.000
_cell.length_c   1.000
_cell.angle_alpha   90.00
_cell.angle_beta   90.00
_cell.angle_gamma   90.00
#
_symmetry.space_group_name_H-M   'P 1'
#
loop_
_entity.id
_entity.type
_entity.pdbx_description
1 polymer ?
#
loop_
_entity_poly.entity_id
_entity_poly.type
_entity_poly.pdbx_seq_one_letter_code
_entity_poly.pdbx_strand_id
1 'polypeptide(L)'
;GAFALLASLCDHLLPGFHDTTMEGLHVAQAALASVLQVTAPAVHQKLSAEGVPLKEQSTSWLLCVFIDALPLEATLRVWDLLFHDGQVALLRTTAAAFHLNGHSLLNAPSEIFDLRVVLEGCDPGEIVATSLDPIIQEAAADELAKAQQLHVQEASRVKYQGAERSGTRAGGRTG
;
A
#
# COMPACT_ATOMS: atom_id res chain seq x y z
N GLY A 1 -6.72 -21.65 15.93
CA GLY A 1 -5.87 -22.25 14.91
C GLY A 1 -5.57 -21.33 13.74
N ALA A 2 -4.80 -21.78 12.77
CA ALA A 2 -4.34 -20.97 11.62
C ALA A 2 -5.48 -20.29 10.85
N PHE A 3 -6.62 -20.95 10.67
CA PHE A 3 -7.80 -20.36 10.02
C PHE A 3 -8.33 -19.11 10.75
N ALA A 4 -8.41 -19.15 12.08
CA ALA A 4 -8.88 -18.01 12.85
C ALA A 4 -7.91 -16.82 12.76
N LEU A 5 -6.61 -17.11 12.69
CA LEU A 5 -5.58 -16.07 12.48
C LEU A 5 -5.70 -15.42 11.09
N LEU A 6 -5.89 -16.24 10.05
CA LEU A 6 -6.09 -15.76 8.68
C LEU A 6 -7.38 -14.92 8.56
N ALA A 7 -8.49 -15.40 9.15
CA ALA A 7 -9.72 -14.64 9.19
C ALA A 7 -9.54 -13.28 9.89
N SER A 8 -8.88 -13.26 11.04
CA SER A 8 -8.58 -12.02 11.76
C SER A 8 -7.68 -11.08 10.96
N LEU A 9 -6.72 -11.61 10.21
CA LEU A 9 -5.86 -10.82 9.33
C LEU A 9 -6.70 -10.14 8.23
N CYS A 10 -7.54 -10.88 7.53
CA CYS A 10 -8.36 -10.35 6.45
C CYS A 10 -9.45 -9.37 6.93
N ASP A 11 -10.11 -9.69 8.07
CA ASP A 11 -11.26 -8.92 8.52
C ASP A 11 -10.88 -7.67 9.33
N HIS A 12 -9.77 -7.72 10.07
CA HIS A 12 -9.42 -6.68 11.03
C HIS A 12 -8.12 -5.93 10.70
N LEU A 13 -7.09 -6.63 10.24
CA LEU A 13 -5.80 -5.99 9.97
C LEU A 13 -5.70 -5.45 8.55
N LEU A 14 -6.30 -6.14 7.57
CA LEU A 14 -6.28 -5.78 6.16
C LEU A 14 -7.71 -5.68 5.58
N PRO A 15 -8.58 -4.82 6.15
CA PRO A 15 -9.95 -4.71 5.68
C PRO A 15 -9.99 -4.25 4.22
N GLY A 16 -10.79 -4.94 3.40
CA GLY A 16 -10.96 -4.61 1.98
C GLY A 16 -9.77 -4.98 1.07
N PHE A 17 -8.77 -5.73 1.56
CA PHE A 17 -7.66 -6.18 0.71
C PHE A 17 -8.03 -7.39 -0.14
N HIS A 18 -8.84 -8.29 0.39
CA HIS A 18 -9.15 -9.59 -0.19
C HIS A 18 -10.62 -9.75 -0.58
N ASP A 19 -11.37 -8.66 -0.64
CA ASP A 19 -12.73 -8.65 -1.15
C ASP A 19 -12.77 -8.48 -2.68
N THR A 20 -13.97 -8.53 -3.26
CA THR A 20 -14.16 -8.42 -4.71
C THR A 20 -13.79 -7.07 -5.30
N THR A 21 -13.77 -6.01 -4.50
CA THR A 21 -13.47 -4.64 -4.92
C THR A 21 -12.01 -4.25 -4.68
N MET A 22 -11.35 -4.94 -3.74
CA MET A 22 -9.98 -4.65 -3.29
C MET A 22 -9.76 -3.16 -2.91
N GLU A 23 -10.82 -2.51 -2.40
CA GLU A 23 -10.76 -1.08 -2.08
C GLU A 23 -9.68 -0.75 -1.05
N GLY A 24 -9.52 -1.59 -0.02
CA GLY A 24 -8.48 -1.42 0.99
C GLY A 24 -7.07 -1.48 0.39
N LEU A 25 -6.83 -2.41 -0.54
CA LEU A 25 -5.57 -2.49 -1.27
C LEU A 25 -5.32 -1.23 -2.11
N HIS A 26 -6.34 -0.74 -2.83
CA HIS A 26 -6.20 0.47 -3.64
C HIS A 26 -5.90 1.72 -2.80
N VAL A 27 -6.52 1.84 -1.62
CA VAL A 27 -6.21 2.91 -0.65
C VAL A 27 -4.78 2.81 -0.16
N ALA A 28 -4.31 1.62 0.21
CA ALA A 28 -2.93 1.40 0.63
C ALA A 28 -1.92 1.71 -0.48
N GLN A 29 -2.20 1.36 -1.72
CA GLN A 29 -1.35 1.67 -2.88
C GLN A 29 -1.29 3.17 -3.17
N ALA A 30 -2.40 3.89 -3.03
CA ALA A 30 -2.41 5.35 -3.15
C ALA A 30 -1.57 6.00 -2.04
N ALA A 31 -1.74 5.54 -0.79
CA ALA A 31 -0.92 5.98 0.33
C ALA A 31 0.57 5.70 0.10
N LEU A 32 0.93 4.52 -0.41
CA LEU A 32 2.32 4.15 -0.70
C LEU A 32 2.99 5.14 -1.67
N ALA A 33 2.30 5.54 -2.73
CA ALA A 33 2.85 6.53 -3.67
C ALA A 33 3.18 7.86 -2.96
N SER A 34 2.31 8.33 -2.07
CA SER A 34 2.53 9.54 -1.26
C SER A 34 3.64 9.35 -0.23
N VAL A 35 3.72 8.19 0.42
CA VAL A 35 4.84 7.85 1.34
C VAL A 35 6.18 7.91 0.62
N LEU A 36 6.29 7.33 -0.57
CA LEU A 36 7.53 7.39 -1.36
C LEU A 36 7.87 8.80 -1.81
N GLN A 37 6.87 9.63 -2.09
CA GLN A 37 7.11 11.05 -2.40
C GLN A 37 7.78 11.80 -1.25
N VAL A 38 7.48 11.44 -0.01
CA VAL A 38 8.06 12.03 1.21
C VAL A 38 9.40 11.38 1.56
N THR A 39 9.48 10.06 1.56
CA THR A 39 10.63 9.31 2.10
C THR A 39 11.72 9.03 1.07
N ALA A 40 11.38 8.96 -0.21
CA ALA A 40 12.31 8.68 -1.32
C ALA A 40 11.94 9.47 -2.59
N PRO A 41 11.92 10.82 -2.54
CA PRO A 41 11.37 11.66 -3.60
C PRO A 41 12.05 11.47 -4.97
N ALA A 42 13.37 11.29 -5.00
CA ALA A 42 14.12 11.06 -6.23
C ALA A 42 13.72 9.72 -6.90
N VAL A 43 13.54 8.67 -6.10
CA VAL A 43 13.07 7.36 -6.59
C VAL A 43 11.65 7.48 -7.12
N HIS A 44 10.74 8.10 -6.36
CA HIS A 44 9.37 8.33 -6.78
C HIS A 44 9.30 9.10 -8.11
N GLN A 45 10.10 10.16 -8.27
CA GLN A 45 10.16 10.95 -9.49
C GLN A 45 10.64 10.11 -10.68
N LYS A 46 11.68 9.30 -10.48
CA LYS A 46 12.19 8.41 -11.53
C LYS A 46 11.15 7.38 -11.95
N LEU A 47 10.51 6.68 -11.00
CA LEU A 47 9.45 5.72 -11.29
C LEU A 47 8.32 6.36 -12.13
N SER A 48 7.90 7.55 -11.73
CA SER A 48 6.86 8.30 -12.43
C SER A 48 7.30 8.74 -13.85
N ALA A 49 8.54 9.22 -14.01
CA ALA A 49 9.07 9.65 -15.29
C ALA A 49 9.25 8.50 -16.29
N GLU A 50 9.60 7.32 -15.80
CA GLU A 50 9.79 6.12 -16.60
C GLU A 50 8.50 5.30 -16.80
N GLY A 51 7.37 5.76 -16.24
CA GLY A 51 6.08 5.10 -16.36
C GLY A 51 6.01 3.74 -15.67
N VAL A 52 6.84 3.53 -14.63
CA VAL A 52 6.84 2.27 -13.88
C VAL A 52 5.57 2.16 -13.06
N PRO A 53 4.76 1.12 -13.26
CA PRO A 53 3.46 0.99 -12.60
C PRO A 53 3.64 0.50 -11.14
N LEU A 54 3.99 1.42 -10.24
CA LEU A 54 4.18 1.13 -8.82
C LEU A 54 3.00 0.37 -8.20
N LYS A 55 1.79 0.70 -8.66
CA LYS A 55 0.56 0.07 -8.17
C LYS A 55 0.54 -1.43 -8.47
N GLU A 56 0.77 -1.82 -9.71
CA GLU A 56 0.76 -3.21 -10.13
C GLU A 56 1.90 -3.99 -9.48
N GLN A 57 3.06 -3.38 -9.39
CA GLN A 57 4.24 -4.03 -8.83
C GLN A 57 4.16 -4.23 -7.31
N SER A 58 3.57 -3.29 -6.57
CA SER A 58 3.37 -3.44 -5.12
C SER A 58 2.23 -4.40 -4.74
N THR A 59 1.39 -4.78 -5.71
CA THR A 59 0.21 -5.63 -5.46
C THR A 59 0.57 -6.93 -4.78
N SER A 60 1.54 -7.68 -5.30
CA SER A 60 1.95 -8.96 -4.72
C SER A 60 2.52 -8.83 -3.31
N TRP A 61 3.31 -7.79 -3.04
CA TRP A 61 3.88 -7.57 -1.71
C TRP A 61 2.82 -7.27 -0.66
N LEU A 62 1.85 -6.44 -1.02
CA LEU A 62 0.79 -6.04 -0.10
C LEU A 62 -0.26 -7.15 0.09
N LEU A 63 -0.67 -7.84 -0.99
CA LEU A 63 -1.64 -8.93 -0.91
C LEU A 63 -1.09 -10.18 -0.23
N CYS A 64 0.14 -10.57 -0.58
CA CYS A 64 0.79 -11.76 -0.02
C CYS A 64 1.58 -11.48 1.26
N VAL A 65 1.49 -10.24 1.78
CA VAL A 65 2.12 -9.85 3.06
C VAL A 65 3.61 -10.23 3.07
N PHE A 66 4.30 -9.98 1.96
CA PHE A 66 5.72 -10.26 1.71
C PHE A 66 6.13 -11.75 1.73
N ILE A 67 5.20 -12.71 1.77
CA ILE A 67 5.52 -14.15 1.86
C ILE A 67 6.45 -14.62 0.75
N ASP A 68 6.22 -14.14 -0.49
CA ASP A 68 6.99 -14.54 -1.67
C ASP A 68 8.13 -13.55 -2.00
N ALA A 69 8.25 -12.48 -1.20
CA ALA A 69 9.15 -11.37 -1.49
C ALA A 69 10.34 -11.31 -0.54
N LEU A 70 10.20 -11.80 0.68
CA LEU A 70 11.24 -11.79 1.70
C LEU A 70 11.55 -13.20 2.20
N PRO A 71 12.78 -13.47 2.69
CA PRO A 71 13.10 -14.68 3.43
C PRO A 71 12.18 -14.84 4.64
N LEU A 72 11.88 -16.09 5.02
CA LEU A 72 10.91 -16.42 6.08
C LEU A 72 11.15 -15.65 7.40
N GLU A 73 12.40 -15.52 7.83
CA GLU A 73 12.72 -14.79 9.07
C GLU A 73 12.31 -13.31 9.01
N ALA A 74 12.58 -12.65 7.91
CA ALA A 74 12.18 -11.25 7.70
C ALA A 74 10.67 -11.12 7.56
N THR A 75 10.04 -12.04 6.82
CA THR A 75 8.58 -12.10 6.69
C THR A 75 7.91 -12.20 8.05
N LEU A 76 8.39 -13.08 8.93
CA LEU A 76 7.84 -13.20 10.28
C LEU A 76 8.01 -11.93 11.11
N ARG A 77 9.12 -11.20 10.97
CA ARG A 77 9.31 -9.90 11.62
C ARG A 77 8.35 -8.83 11.09
N VAL A 78 8.14 -8.80 9.78
CA VAL A 78 7.12 -7.90 9.18
C VAL A 78 5.72 -8.26 9.70
N TRP A 79 5.43 -9.54 9.90
CA TRP A 79 4.16 -9.98 10.48
C TRP A 79 4.01 -9.60 11.94
N ASP A 80 5.07 -9.67 12.75
CA ASP A 80 5.05 -9.12 14.12
C ASP A 80 4.63 -7.64 14.11
N LEU A 81 5.20 -6.84 13.20
CA LEU A 81 4.82 -5.45 13.03
C LEU A 81 3.38 -5.28 12.50
N LEU A 82 2.97 -6.12 11.57
CA LEU A 82 1.60 -6.09 11.02
C LEU A 82 0.55 -6.41 12.10
N PHE A 83 0.82 -7.40 12.95
CA PHE A 83 -0.09 -7.74 14.06
C PHE A 83 -0.15 -6.65 15.14
N HIS A 84 0.89 -5.84 15.28
CA HIS A 84 0.95 -4.74 16.23
C HIS A 84 0.34 -3.45 15.66
N ASP A 85 0.74 -3.06 14.43
CA ASP A 85 0.47 -1.74 13.85
C ASP A 85 -0.54 -1.76 12.69
N GLY A 86 -1.02 -2.95 12.29
CA GLY A 86 -1.93 -3.10 11.16
C GLY A 86 -1.27 -2.81 9.81
N GLN A 87 -2.09 -2.45 8.83
CA GLN A 87 -1.63 -2.26 7.43
C GLN A 87 -0.54 -1.20 7.24
N VAL A 88 -0.38 -0.28 8.18
CA VAL A 88 0.71 0.72 8.18
C VAL A 88 2.10 0.05 8.13
N ALA A 89 2.24 -1.13 8.76
CA ALA A 89 3.49 -1.88 8.75
C ALA A 89 3.90 -2.31 7.33
N LEU A 90 2.94 -2.65 6.46
CA LEU A 90 3.22 -3.01 5.06
C LEU A 90 3.75 -1.81 4.28
N LEU A 91 3.18 -0.62 4.48
CA LEU A 91 3.64 0.60 3.83
C LEU A 91 5.05 0.98 4.28
N ARG A 92 5.33 0.90 5.58
CA ARG A 92 6.67 1.16 6.14
C ARG A 92 7.71 0.21 5.57
N THR A 93 7.42 -1.08 5.53
CA THR A 93 8.31 -2.10 4.98
C THR A 93 8.59 -1.85 3.51
N THR A 94 7.57 -1.53 2.73
CA THR A 94 7.73 -1.19 1.31
C THR A 94 8.58 0.07 1.14
N ALA A 95 8.30 1.13 1.89
CA ALA A 95 9.05 2.39 1.83
C ALA A 95 10.52 2.18 2.23
N ALA A 96 10.79 1.38 3.26
CA ALA A 96 12.14 1.03 3.68
C ALA A 96 12.94 0.33 2.58
N ALA A 97 12.31 -0.62 1.87
CA ALA A 97 12.94 -1.31 0.75
C ALA A 97 13.34 -0.34 -0.38
N PHE A 98 12.46 0.59 -0.73
CA PHE A 98 12.77 1.63 -1.71
C PHE A 98 13.85 2.61 -1.22
N HIS A 99 13.84 2.96 0.06
CA HIS A 99 14.83 3.85 0.66
C HIS A 99 16.24 3.22 0.60
N LEU A 100 16.36 1.97 1.04
CA LEU A 100 17.64 1.23 1.06
C LEU A 100 18.22 1.03 -0.35
N ASN A 101 17.37 0.76 -1.33
CA ASN A 101 17.79 0.56 -2.71
C ASN A 101 17.81 1.84 -3.55
N GLY A 102 17.56 3.00 -2.97
CA GLY A 102 17.43 4.26 -3.69
C GLY A 102 18.57 4.51 -4.67
N HIS A 103 19.82 4.31 -4.26
CA HIS A 103 20.99 4.50 -5.14
C HIS A 103 21.00 3.53 -6.33
N SER A 104 20.72 2.25 -6.09
CA SER A 104 20.70 1.23 -7.15
C SER A 104 19.57 1.50 -8.14
N LEU A 105 18.40 1.88 -7.64
CA LEU A 105 17.21 2.22 -8.43
C LEU A 105 17.44 3.46 -9.31
N LEU A 106 18.10 4.49 -8.78
CA LEU A 106 18.41 5.70 -9.54
C LEU A 106 19.39 5.46 -10.69
N ASN A 107 20.26 4.47 -10.56
CA ASN A 107 21.26 4.12 -11.58
C ASN A 107 20.84 2.95 -12.50
N ALA A 108 19.75 2.25 -12.20
CA ALA A 108 19.26 1.16 -13.03
C ALA A 108 18.64 1.69 -14.34
N PRO A 109 18.87 1.03 -15.48
CA PRO A 109 18.16 1.33 -16.71
C PRO A 109 16.68 0.95 -16.58
N SER A 110 15.79 1.77 -17.14
CA SER A 110 14.33 1.64 -17.06
C SER A 110 13.77 0.31 -17.56
N GLU A 111 14.47 -0.32 -18.50
CA GLU A 111 14.06 -1.58 -19.14
C GLU A 111 14.13 -2.80 -18.19
N ILE A 112 14.81 -2.66 -17.03
CA ILE A 112 15.05 -3.76 -16.08
C ILE A 112 14.36 -3.48 -14.72
N PHE A 113 13.38 -2.57 -14.70
CA PHE A 113 12.72 -2.18 -13.45
C PHE A 113 11.76 -3.29 -12.98
N ASP A 114 12.32 -4.33 -12.36
CA ASP A 114 11.56 -5.32 -11.61
C ASP A 114 11.74 -5.03 -10.11
N LEU A 115 10.64 -4.73 -9.41
CA LEU A 115 10.68 -4.49 -7.96
C LEU A 115 11.18 -5.70 -7.16
N ARG A 116 11.20 -6.89 -7.73
CA ARG A 116 11.85 -8.06 -7.11
C ARG A 116 13.32 -7.79 -6.84
N VAL A 117 14.01 -7.16 -7.78
CA VAL A 117 15.41 -6.76 -7.63
C VAL A 117 15.62 -5.79 -6.47
N VAL A 118 14.61 -4.97 -6.16
CA VAL A 118 14.63 -4.04 -5.02
C VAL A 118 14.76 -4.78 -3.70
N LEU A 119 14.03 -5.89 -3.54
CA LEU A 119 14.07 -6.68 -2.30
C LEU A 119 15.24 -7.65 -2.27
N GLU A 120 15.65 -8.21 -3.41
CA GLU A 120 16.79 -9.13 -3.51
C GLU A 120 18.12 -8.45 -3.15
N GLY A 121 18.23 -7.14 -3.37
CA GLY A 121 19.43 -6.36 -3.06
C GLY A 121 19.55 -5.89 -1.62
N CYS A 122 18.51 -6.07 -0.79
CA CYS A 122 18.50 -5.61 0.59
C CYS A 122 18.81 -6.73 1.59
N ASP A 123 19.52 -6.38 2.65
CA ASP A 123 19.55 -7.22 3.85
C ASP A 123 18.15 -7.19 4.50
N PRO A 124 17.52 -8.36 4.74
CA PRO A 124 16.18 -8.41 5.31
C PRO A 124 16.08 -7.79 6.71
N GLY A 125 17.13 -7.85 7.51
CA GLY A 125 17.18 -7.22 8.82
C GLY A 125 17.23 -5.69 8.71
N GLU A 126 17.94 -5.15 7.71
CA GLU A 126 17.98 -3.71 7.44
C GLU A 126 16.62 -3.18 6.97
N ILE A 127 15.86 -3.94 6.17
CA ILE A 127 14.49 -3.56 5.77
C ILE A 127 13.61 -3.37 7.01
N VAL A 128 13.63 -4.35 7.93
CA VAL A 128 12.84 -4.29 9.17
C VAL A 128 13.30 -3.11 10.04
N ALA A 129 14.60 -2.94 10.24
CA ALA A 129 15.16 -1.85 11.05
C ALA A 129 14.81 -0.48 10.45
N THR A 130 14.97 -0.30 9.13
CA THR A 130 14.65 0.94 8.42
C THR A 130 13.16 1.23 8.44
N SER A 131 12.30 0.21 8.41
CA SER A 131 10.84 0.40 8.53
C SER A 131 10.42 1.01 9.87
N LEU A 132 11.29 0.96 10.88
CA LEU A 132 11.10 1.59 12.19
C LEU A 132 11.69 2.99 12.28
N ASP A 133 12.28 3.52 11.20
CA ASP A 133 12.73 4.92 11.16
C ASP A 133 11.55 5.88 11.41
N PRO A 134 11.69 6.85 12.32
CA PRO A 134 10.59 7.76 12.69
C PRO A 134 9.98 8.51 11.51
N ILE A 135 10.79 8.90 10.51
CA ILE A 135 10.31 9.63 9.33
C ILE A 135 9.42 8.73 8.48
N ILE A 136 9.85 7.46 8.28
CA ILE A 136 9.08 6.48 7.53
C ILE A 136 7.79 6.10 8.27
N GLN A 137 7.87 5.96 9.60
CA GLN A 137 6.69 5.66 10.42
C GLN A 137 5.64 6.77 10.35
N GLU A 138 6.06 8.02 10.55
CA GLU A 138 5.17 9.18 10.52
C GLU A 138 4.56 9.35 9.12
N ALA A 139 5.37 9.31 8.06
CA ALA A 139 4.89 9.41 6.69
C ALA A 139 3.88 8.31 6.35
N ALA A 140 4.15 7.06 6.73
CA ALA A 140 3.25 5.94 6.45
C ALA A 140 1.91 6.08 7.18
N ALA A 141 1.92 6.48 8.45
CA ALA A 141 0.71 6.68 9.23
C ALA A 141 -0.14 7.83 8.69
N ASP A 142 0.48 8.97 8.42
CA ASP A 142 -0.19 10.18 7.94
C ASP A 142 -0.78 9.97 6.53
N GLU A 143 -0.02 9.43 5.60
CA GLU A 143 -0.49 9.26 4.23
C GLU A 143 -1.56 8.17 4.13
N LEU A 144 -1.49 7.12 4.95
CA LEU A 144 -2.55 6.12 5.02
C LEU A 144 -3.85 6.74 5.57
N ALA A 145 -3.78 7.52 6.64
CA ALA A 145 -4.94 8.19 7.21
C ALA A 145 -5.58 9.17 6.21
N LYS A 146 -4.79 9.94 5.47
CA LYS A 146 -5.27 10.84 4.41
C LYS A 146 -5.97 10.06 3.29
N ALA A 147 -5.36 8.97 2.80
CA ALA A 147 -5.92 8.15 1.74
C ALA A 147 -7.26 7.51 2.16
N GLN A 148 -7.36 7.02 3.39
CA GLN A 148 -8.60 6.48 3.96
C GLN A 148 -9.69 7.54 4.06
N GLN A 149 -9.36 8.76 4.52
CA GLN A 149 -10.32 9.86 4.59
C GLN A 149 -10.84 10.26 3.22
N LEU A 150 -9.98 10.38 2.22
CA LEU A 150 -10.37 10.70 0.86
C LEU A 150 -11.29 9.64 0.29
N HIS A 151 -10.98 8.35 0.48
CA HIS A 151 -11.82 7.25 0.02
C HIS A 151 -13.23 7.30 0.64
N VAL A 152 -13.35 7.55 1.94
CA VAL A 152 -14.66 7.70 2.63
C VAL A 152 -15.45 8.88 2.07
N GLN A 153 -14.78 10.01 1.80
CA GLN A 153 -15.43 11.20 1.23
C GLN A 153 -15.93 10.93 -0.19
N GLU A 154 -15.16 10.27 -1.02
CA GLU A 154 -15.56 9.91 -2.38
C GLU A 154 -16.74 8.93 -2.38
N ALA A 155 -16.69 7.89 -1.56
CA ALA A 155 -17.81 6.94 -1.41
C ALA A 155 -19.09 7.63 -0.95
N SER A 156 -19.01 8.59 -0.04
CA SER A 156 -20.15 9.38 0.41
C SER A 156 -20.71 10.26 -0.72
N ARG A 157 -19.84 10.92 -1.48
CA ARG A 157 -20.23 11.77 -2.61
C ARG A 157 -20.97 11.00 -3.69
N VAL A 158 -20.49 9.80 -4.03
CA VAL A 158 -21.14 8.92 -5.02
C VAL A 158 -22.52 8.51 -4.56
N LYS A 159 -22.71 8.17 -3.28
CA LYS A 159 -24.02 7.83 -2.70
C LYS A 159 -25.02 9.00 -2.82
N TYR A 160 -24.59 10.23 -2.50
CA TYR A 160 -25.46 11.42 -2.63
C TYR A 160 -25.89 11.67 -4.07
N GLN A 161 -24.96 11.62 -5.03
CA GLN A 161 -25.29 11.81 -6.45
C GLN A 161 -26.19 10.71 -7.01
N GLY A 162 -26.05 9.49 -6.54
CA GLY A 162 -26.94 8.37 -6.90
C GLY A 162 -28.37 8.56 -6.37
N ALA A 163 -28.51 9.07 -5.16
CA ALA A 163 -29.83 9.36 -4.56
C ALA A 163 -30.57 10.51 -5.29
N GLU A 164 -29.87 11.57 -5.67
CA GLU A 164 -30.47 12.67 -6.44
C GLU A 164 -30.99 12.22 -7.82
N ARG A 165 -30.22 11.37 -8.53
CA ARG A 165 -30.62 10.84 -9.83
C ARG A 165 -31.83 9.89 -9.74
N SER A 166 -31.99 9.13 -8.65
CA SER A 166 -33.15 8.26 -8.43
C SER A 166 -34.41 9.05 -8.02
N GLY A 167 -34.25 10.12 -7.25
CA GLY A 167 -35.35 11.02 -6.84
C GLY A 167 -35.97 11.78 -8.01
N THR A 168 -35.16 12.19 -8.97
CA THR A 168 -35.65 12.92 -10.17
C THR A 168 -36.45 12.03 -11.13
N ARG A 169 -36.18 10.72 -11.14
CA ARG A 169 -36.93 9.76 -11.99
C ARG A 169 -38.31 9.39 -11.43
N ALA A 170 -38.54 9.54 -10.14
CA ALA A 170 -39.84 9.22 -9.49
C ALA A 170 -40.88 10.35 -9.63
N GLY A 171 -40.46 11.60 -9.87
CA GLY A 171 -41.33 12.77 -10.01
C GLY A 171 -41.92 13.01 -11.41
N GLY A 172 -41.59 12.19 -12.41
CA GLY A 172 -41.96 12.42 -13.83
C GLY A 172 -43.12 11.57 -14.36
N ARG A 173 -43.95 10.94 -13.50
CA ARG A 173 -45.06 10.08 -13.94
C ARG A 173 -46.39 10.42 -13.27
N THR A 174 -46.83 11.67 -13.43
CA THR A 174 -48.26 12.05 -13.26
C THR A 174 -48.54 13.22 -14.19
N GLY A 175 -49.02 12.88 -15.37
CA GLY A 175 -49.52 13.78 -16.35
C GLY A 175 -50.31 12.99 -17.38
#